data_26698254021e50cd0239f9f1a4c427fc
#
_entry.id   26698254021e50cd0239f9f1a4c427fc
#
_cell.length_a   1.000
_cell.length_b   1.000
_cell.length_c   1.000
_cell.angle_alpha   90.00
_cell.angle_beta   90.00
_cell.angle_gamma   90.00
#
_symmetry.space_group_name_H-M   'P 1'
#
loop_
_entity.id
_entity.type
_entity.pdbx_description
1 polymer ?
#
loop_
_entity_poly.entity_id
_entity_poly.type
_entity_poly.pdbx_seq_one_letter_code
_entity_poly.pdbx_strand_id
1 'polypeptide(L)'
;LSVSDVDAGEAAFQTPASLDGAYGTFTFDPAIGTWTYTLDNDRAATQALKQGQPVSDTLTVTSLDGTADHAIVVNITGGNDAAAIVVDTSVVDDRSVSEAGTAGSGDPDASGKLSVSDVDAGEAAFQAPVSLAAIYGSFSFDAATGEWDYILDNERAATQALSAGQAVSDTLTVTSLDGTVNHAIVVDITGADDAPPRQAPVDIKLTPVAPTDDAPNFNGFQFSGSLSATDPDAGAFVFSIASQSHAGLFSISGNTLNSGGLAQNGTFSVTVKATQIGDPTGPAFEKTETFTIITGRNGNNEDTRTGVSGDDVLYGGGGNDTIYGLGGDDSLFGQSGDDTLNGGAGNNVLNGGGGNDTFVFQKLSGTTNHVTDFSAGANNTSVDKLQFDVGSGTFEFAVGNNNTAVDGFKSGSNGTINATGTELAVKTDADVSNATVQSTIDGYGNITTGALFVFYNTDLGHAAVYYDANASVAGGAVLVAELDNITPRNALGSFNFGDFLFV
;
A
#
# COMPACT_ATOMS: atom_id res chain seq x y z
N LEU A 1 42.19 44.27 67.35
CA LEU A 1 41.51 44.39 68.62
C LEU A 1 42.38 45.15 69.60
N SER A 2 41.79 45.71 70.62
CA SER A 2 42.51 46.30 71.72
C SER A 2 41.87 45.81 73.06
N VAL A 3 42.71 45.53 74.03
CA VAL A 3 42.30 45.20 75.41
C VAL A 3 42.91 46.24 76.34
N SER A 4 42.17 46.66 77.30
CA SER A 4 42.65 47.52 78.41
C SER A 4 42.35 46.89 79.73
N ASP A 5 43.35 46.95 80.64
CA ASP A 5 43.21 46.47 81.96
C ASP A 5 43.85 47.49 82.87
N VAL A 6 43.34 47.63 84.14
CA VAL A 6 43.89 48.55 85.13
C VAL A 6 45.06 47.93 85.91
N ASP A 7 45.19 46.59 85.83
CA ASP A 7 46.26 45.88 86.49
C ASP A 7 47.51 45.83 85.57
N ALA A 8 48.66 46.09 86.17
CA ALA A 8 49.90 46.25 85.38
C ALA A 8 50.36 44.92 84.74
N GLY A 9 50.38 44.85 83.42
CA GLY A 9 50.84 43.70 82.65
C GLY A 9 49.72 42.78 82.12
N GLU A 10 48.43 43.10 82.41
CA GLU A 10 47.30 42.27 82.01
C GLU A 10 46.56 42.81 80.72
N ALA A 11 46.98 43.91 80.15
CA ALA A 11 46.46 44.49 78.92
C ALA A 11 46.95 43.69 77.65
N ALA A 12 46.68 42.39 77.65
CA ALA A 12 47.04 41.45 76.57
C ALA A 12 45.93 40.40 76.42
N PHE A 13 46.04 39.57 75.42
CA PHE A 13 45.10 38.46 75.19
C PHE A 13 45.75 37.11 75.54
N GLN A 14 44.95 36.12 75.81
CA GLN A 14 45.39 34.74 75.86
C GLN A 14 45.65 34.21 74.48
N THR A 15 46.54 33.25 74.33
CA THR A 15 46.74 32.54 73.06
C THR A 15 45.52 31.64 72.85
N PRO A 16 44.79 31.80 71.68
CA PRO A 16 43.65 30.94 71.41
C PRO A 16 44.03 29.47 71.32
N ALA A 17 43.16 28.59 71.79
CA ALA A 17 43.38 27.15 71.78
C ALA A 17 43.43 26.54 70.40
N SER A 18 42.74 27.17 69.43
CA SER A 18 42.79 26.80 67.98
C SER A 18 42.62 28.07 67.17
N LEU A 19 43.34 28.14 66.09
CA LEU A 19 43.20 29.16 65.03
C LEU A 19 42.48 28.63 63.80
N ASP A 20 42.13 27.29 63.81
CA ASP A 20 41.43 26.66 62.67
C ASP A 20 39.93 26.93 62.75
N GLY A 21 39.40 27.50 61.70
CA GLY A 21 37.97 27.60 61.41
C GLY A 21 37.49 26.40 60.58
N ALA A 22 36.23 26.33 60.30
CA ALA A 22 35.65 25.33 59.44
C ALA A 22 36.05 25.48 57.96
N TYR A 23 36.22 26.73 57.52
CA TYR A 23 36.44 27.12 56.11
C TYR A 23 37.82 27.70 55.85
N GLY A 24 38.55 28.09 56.89
CA GLY A 24 39.88 28.70 56.75
C GLY A 24 40.63 28.72 58.08
N THR A 25 41.68 29.56 58.14
CA THR A 25 42.56 29.61 59.30
C THR A 25 42.79 31.08 59.71
N PHE A 26 42.66 31.34 60.99
CA PHE A 26 43.00 32.61 61.61
C PHE A 26 44.49 32.66 61.94
N THR A 27 45.03 33.89 61.93
CA THR A 27 46.22 34.21 62.70
C THR A 27 45.82 35.20 63.78
N PHE A 28 46.44 35.14 64.95
CA PHE A 28 46.21 36.09 66.02
C PHE A 28 47.48 36.32 66.80
N ASP A 29 47.82 37.59 66.97
CA ASP A 29 48.92 37.99 67.82
C ASP A 29 48.35 38.44 69.21
N PRO A 30 48.56 37.65 70.27
CA PRO A 30 47.98 37.96 71.60
C PRO A 30 48.56 39.21 72.21
N ALA A 31 49.76 39.68 71.80
CA ALA A 31 50.38 40.84 72.40
C ALA A 31 49.84 42.17 71.92
N ILE A 32 49.40 42.20 70.63
CA ILE A 32 48.97 43.43 69.95
C ILE A 32 47.54 43.35 69.38
N GLY A 33 46.90 42.17 69.45
CA GLY A 33 45.53 41.95 69.05
C GLY A 33 45.29 42.05 67.50
N THR A 34 46.36 41.95 66.72
CA THR A 34 46.24 41.89 65.28
C THR A 34 45.85 40.47 64.86
N TRP A 35 45.01 40.39 63.81
CA TRP A 35 44.59 39.13 63.26
C TRP A 35 44.42 39.19 61.74
N THR A 36 44.52 38.01 61.10
CA THR A 36 44.14 37.79 59.74
C THR A 36 43.31 36.53 59.60
N TYR A 37 42.56 36.41 58.57
CA TYR A 37 41.87 35.18 58.17
C TYR A 37 42.23 34.84 56.76
N THR A 38 42.54 33.59 56.47
CA THR A 38 42.76 33.07 55.14
C THR A 38 41.77 31.96 54.86
N LEU A 39 40.89 32.19 53.92
CA LEU A 39 39.97 31.18 53.38
C LEU A 39 40.78 30.08 52.69
N ASP A 40 40.45 28.82 53.02
CA ASP A 40 41.05 27.66 52.37
C ASP A 40 40.04 27.07 51.37
N ASN A 41 40.24 27.38 50.11
CA ASN A 41 39.30 26.93 49.05
C ASN A 41 39.43 25.45 48.72
N ASP A 42 40.50 24.77 49.16
CA ASP A 42 40.68 23.34 48.93
C ASP A 42 39.98 22.46 50.02
N ARG A 43 39.45 23.09 51.07
CA ARG A 43 38.70 22.33 52.09
C ARG A 43 37.37 21.85 51.53
N ALA A 44 37.04 20.58 51.82
CA ALA A 44 35.76 20.00 51.45
C ALA A 44 34.54 20.77 51.99
N ALA A 45 34.67 21.42 53.18
CA ALA A 45 33.61 22.25 53.71
C ALA A 45 33.38 23.55 52.90
N THR A 46 34.48 24.15 52.37
CA THR A 46 34.40 25.33 51.54
C THR A 46 33.85 25.00 50.14
N GLN A 47 34.34 23.93 49.53
CA GLN A 47 33.87 23.45 48.24
C GLN A 47 32.39 23.01 48.28
N ALA A 48 31.87 22.59 49.42
CA ALA A 48 30.46 22.19 49.59
C ALA A 48 29.49 23.40 49.71
N LEU A 49 29.97 24.62 49.64
CA LEU A 49 29.14 25.82 49.79
C LEU A 49 28.52 26.22 48.44
N LYS A 50 27.21 26.23 48.39
CA LYS A 50 26.43 26.62 47.19
C LYS A 50 26.55 28.13 46.91
N GLN A 51 26.24 28.48 45.66
CA GLN A 51 26.15 29.89 45.24
C GLN A 51 25.34 30.74 46.23
N GLY A 52 25.98 31.75 46.81
CA GLY A 52 25.34 32.69 47.70
C GLY A 52 25.03 32.17 49.09
N GLN A 53 25.46 30.93 49.45
CA GLN A 53 25.25 30.36 50.77
C GLN A 53 26.08 31.14 51.80
N PRO A 54 25.46 31.78 52.82
CA PRO A 54 26.19 32.48 53.86
C PRO A 54 26.59 31.51 54.98
N VAL A 55 27.86 31.57 55.34
CA VAL A 55 28.41 30.85 56.51
C VAL A 55 29.40 31.79 57.24
N SER A 56 29.91 31.37 58.38
CA SER A 56 30.92 32.16 59.10
C SER A 56 31.88 31.30 59.91
N ASP A 57 33.13 31.71 59.93
CA ASP A 57 34.08 31.24 60.93
C ASP A 57 34.19 32.25 62.09
N THR A 58 34.39 31.74 63.31
CA THR A 58 34.44 32.54 64.56
C THR A 58 35.67 32.17 65.33
N LEU A 59 36.50 33.15 65.69
CA LEU A 59 37.56 33.00 66.65
C LEU A 59 37.17 33.75 67.92
N THR A 60 37.04 33.06 68.98
CA THR A 60 36.87 33.72 70.36
C THR A 60 38.24 33.99 70.95
N VAL A 61 38.48 35.23 71.25
CA VAL A 61 39.71 35.66 71.97
C VAL A 61 39.35 36.18 73.29
N THR A 62 40.17 35.85 74.34
CA THR A 62 39.91 36.10 75.77
C THR A 62 40.99 37.03 76.31
N SER A 63 40.65 37.96 77.20
CA SER A 63 41.63 38.80 77.92
C SER A 63 42.59 37.93 78.77
N LEU A 64 43.78 38.41 79.04
CA LEU A 64 44.82 37.64 79.76
C LEU A 64 44.35 37.14 81.08
N ASP A 65 43.57 37.93 81.80
CA ASP A 65 42.97 37.58 83.13
C ASP A 65 41.74 36.67 83.04
N GLY A 66 41.22 36.46 81.81
CA GLY A 66 40.04 35.59 81.53
C GLY A 66 38.70 36.24 81.81
N THR A 67 38.62 37.54 82.08
CA THR A 67 37.38 38.23 82.43
C THR A 67 36.54 38.75 81.27
N ALA A 68 37.12 38.85 80.06
CA ALA A 68 36.44 39.36 78.89
C ALA A 68 36.74 38.53 77.64
N ASP A 69 35.69 38.18 76.91
CA ASP A 69 35.74 37.46 75.59
C ASP A 69 35.27 38.36 74.49
N HIS A 70 35.87 38.21 73.34
CA HIS A 70 35.43 38.85 72.11
C HIS A 70 35.43 37.84 70.91
N ALA A 71 34.35 37.82 70.13
CA ALA A 71 34.24 36.99 68.95
C ALA A 71 34.63 37.76 67.76
N ILE A 72 35.64 37.27 67.03
CA ILE A 72 35.97 37.70 65.65
C ILE A 72 35.19 36.82 64.73
N VAL A 73 34.20 37.40 64.02
CA VAL A 73 33.37 36.69 63.04
C VAL A 73 33.77 37.09 61.65
N VAL A 74 34.11 36.10 60.82
CA VAL A 74 34.38 36.29 59.38
C VAL A 74 33.24 35.67 58.60
N ASN A 75 32.49 36.51 57.84
CA ASN A 75 31.42 36.06 56.99
C ASN A 75 31.98 35.58 55.67
N ILE A 76 31.53 34.44 55.21
CA ILE A 76 31.96 33.77 53.97
C ILE A 76 30.70 33.56 53.14
N THR A 77 30.79 33.75 51.86
CA THR A 77 29.72 33.50 50.89
C THR A 77 30.21 32.43 49.90
N GLY A 78 29.45 31.35 49.73
CA GLY A 78 29.74 30.28 48.78
C GLY A 78 29.68 30.75 47.35
N GLY A 79 30.50 30.17 46.50
CA GLY A 79 30.45 30.24 45.03
C GLY A 79 29.90 28.95 44.49
N ASN A 80 29.43 28.96 43.25
CA ASN A 80 29.04 27.71 42.57
C ASN A 80 30.27 27.04 41.94
N ASP A 81 30.45 25.76 42.24
CA ASP A 81 31.35 24.89 41.49
C ASP A 81 30.60 24.24 40.33
N ALA A 82 31.31 23.80 39.28
CA ALA A 82 30.66 23.24 38.11
C ALA A 82 30.43 21.71 38.27
N ALA A 83 29.25 21.26 37.99
CA ALA A 83 28.92 19.84 37.90
C ALA A 83 29.75 19.10 36.82
N ALA A 84 29.85 17.79 36.90
CA ALA A 84 30.36 16.94 35.85
C ALA A 84 29.34 15.82 35.53
N ILE A 85 28.98 15.71 34.23
CA ILE A 85 28.09 14.65 33.73
C ILE A 85 28.92 13.69 32.89
N VAL A 86 28.81 12.38 33.17
CA VAL A 86 29.51 11.30 32.46
C VAL A 86 28.55 10.14 32.20
N VAL A 87 28.87 9.33 31.16
CA VAL A 87 28.14 8.08 30.93
C VAL A 87 28.51 7.09 32.01
N ASP A 88 27.52 6.48 32.64
CA ASP A 88 27.68 5.44 33.66
C ASP A 88 27.95 4.08 32.99
N THR A 89 29.21 3.66 32.98
CA THR A 89 29.64 2.41 32.34
C THR A 89 29.28 1.15 33.19
N SER A 90 28.59 1.28 34.31
CA SER A 90 28.10 0.14 35.07
C SER A 90 26.89 -0.53 34.45
N VAL A 91 26.21 0.14 33.53
CA VAL A 91 25.13 -0.38 32.69
C VAL A 91 25.53 -0.35 31.21
N VAL A 92 24.87 -1.16 30.40
CA VAL A 92 25.06 -1.10 28.94
C VAL A 92 24.48 0.24 28.44
N ASP A 93 25.26 0.96 27.67
CA ASP A 93 24.85 2.20 27.01
C ASP A 93 24.53 1.86 25.55
N ASP A 94 23.29 1.48 25.31
CA ASP A 94 22.79 1.21 23.96
C ASP A 94 22.21 2.48 23.37
N ARG A 95 22.74 2.91 22.24
CA ARG A 95 22.38 4.16 21.56
C ARG A 95 21.94 3.94 20.12
N SER A 96 21.59 2.72 19.77
CA SER A 96 21.20 2.37 18.39
C SER A 96 19.85 1.69 18.36
N VAL A 97 19.01 2.14 17.46
CA VAL A 97 17.71 1.51 17.17
C VAL A 97 17.58 1.32 15.66
N SER A 98 16.72 0.41 15.26
CA SER A 98 16.39 0.20 13.85
C SER A 98 14.90 0.06 13.66
N GLU A 99 14.43 0.64 12.57
CA GLU A 99 13.03 0.56 12.13
C GLU A 99 12.65 -0.89 11.78
N ALA A 100 11.40 -1.26 12.11
CA ALA A 100 10.80 -2.47 11.57
C ALA A 100 10.35 -2.23 10.13
N GLY A 101 10.64 -3.18 9.24
CA GLY A 101 10.28 -3.09 7.83
C GLY A 101 10.14 -4.47 7.19
N THR A 102 10.14 -4.53 5.86
CA THR A 102 10.00 -5.79 5.10
C THR A 102 11.08 -6.83 5.38
N ALA A 103 12.26 -6.40 5.84
CA ALA A 103 13.40 -7.27 6.12
C ALA A 103 13.42 -7.84 7.55
N GLY A 104 12.65 -7.27 8.50
CA GLY A 104 12.65 -7.73 9.89
C GLY A 104 11.87 -6.83 10.84
N SER A 105 11.77 -7.28 12.09
CA SER A 105 11.03 -6.57 13.15
C SER A 105 11.73 -5.33 13.70
N GLY A 106 12.96 -5.04 13.26
CA GLY A 106 13.77 -3.95 13.80
C GLY A 106 14.24 -4.17 15.24
N ASP A 107 14.81 -3.12 15.82
CA ASP A 107 15.20 -3.01 17.21
C ASP A 107 14.71 -1.64 17.72
N PRO A 108 13.56 -1.56 18.40
CA PRO A 108 12.94 -0.27 18.70
C PRO A 108 13.46 0.41 19.96
N ASP A 109 14.25 -0.29 20.78
CA ASP A 109 14.59 0.14 22.13
C ASP A 109 16.06 0.51 22.28
N ALA A 110 16.34 1.66 22.89
CA ALA A 110 17.69 2.04 23.32
C ALA A 110 17.64 2.55 24.76
N SER A 111 18.72 2.33 25.53
CA SER A 111 18.75 2.71 26.93
C SER A 111 20.17 2.93 27.46
N GLY A 112 20.26 3.63 28.57
CA GLY A 112 21.53 3.84 29.24
C GLY A 112 21.37 4.62 30.54
N LYS A 113 22.53 5.06 31.07
CA LYS A 113 22.55 5.82 32.31
C LYS A 113 23.63 6.88 32.28
N LEU A 114 23.32 8.04 32.83
CA LEU A 114 24.27 9.09 33.11
C LEU A 114 24.50 9.21 34.60
N SER A 115 25.71 9.55 35.01
CA SER A 115 26.05 9.94 36.38
C SER A 115 26.39 11.41 36.40
N VAL A 116 25.95 12.09 37.45
CA VAL A 116 26.30 13.48 37.72
C VAL A 116 27.02 13.56 39.04
N SER A 117 28.07 14.34 39.11
CA SER A 117 28.80 14.67 40.34
C SER A 117 28.93 16.19 40.46
N ASP A 118 28.82 16.67 41.68
CA ASP A 118 29.03 18.04 42.05
C ASP A 118 29.63 18.09 43.44
N VAL A 119 30.52 19.03 43.70
CA VAL A 119 31.13 19.23 45.03
C VAL A 119 30.22 20.07 45.93
N ASP A 120 29.29 20.85 45.34
CA ASP A 120 28.29 21.61 46.05
C ASP A 120 27.24 20.67 46.71
N ALA A 121 26.99 20.84 48.00
CA ALA A 121 26.18 19.92 48.77
C ALA A 121 24.74 19.81 48.23
N GLY A 122 24.37 18.63 47.67
CA GLY A 122 23.03 18.33 47.15
C GLY A 122 22.74 18.90 45.74
N GLU A 123 23.77 19.22 44.97
CA GLU A 123 23.65 19.63 43.57
C GLU A 123 24.06 18.53 42.58
N ALA A 124 24.59 17.41 43.06
CA ALA A 124 24.83 16.19 42.24
C ALA A 124 23.51 15.52 41.81
N ALA A 125 22.74 16.21 41.00
CA ALA A 125 21.44 15.78 40.46
C ALA A 125 21.20 16.39 39.07
N PHE A 126 20.18 15.91 38.35
CA PHE A 126 19.74 16.45 37.09
C PHE A 126 18.49 17.32 37.25
N GLN A 127 18.34 18.28 36.31
CA GLN A 127 17.05 18.91 36.10
C GLN A 127 16.14 17.96 35.29
N ALA A 128 14.82 18.02 35.52
CA ALA A 128 13.87 17.34 34.67
C ALA A 128 13.89 17.99 33.27
N PRO A 129 14.05 17.21 32.19
CA PRO A 129 14.01 17.74 30.83
C PRO A 129 12.68 18.44 30.51
N VAL A 130 12.74 19.54 29.76
CA VAL A 130 11.54 20.32 29.37
C VAL A 130 10.65 19.56 28.40
N SER A 131 11.23 18.71 27.56
CA SER A 131 10.52 17.84 26.61
C SER A 131 11.26 16.51 26.48
N LEU A 132 10.50 15.45 26.40
CA LEU A 132 10.96 14.08 26.08
C LEU A 132 10.54 13.64 24.67
N ALA A 133 9.78 14.48 23.95
CA ALA A 133 9.36 14.21 22.59
C ALA A 133 10.52 14.39 21.62
N ALA A 134 10.65 13.45 20.69
CA ALA A 134 11.64 13.45 19.63
C ALA A 134 10.95 13.33 18.24
N ILE A 135 11.70 13.32 17.15
CA ILE A 135 11.15 13.27 15.79
C ILE A 135 10.62 11.88 15.46
N TYR A 136 11.42 10.85 15.75
CA TYR A 136 11.16 9.47 15.35
C TYR A 136 10.62 8.61 16.51
N GLY A 137 10.81 9.03 17.75
CA GLY A 137 10.41 8.27 18.91
C GLY A 137 10.13 9.14 20.13
N SER A 138 10.36 8.60 21.33
CA SER A 138 10.21 9.31 22.58
C SER A 138 11.26 8.84 23.60
N PHE A 139 11.79 9.80 24.37
CA PHE A 139 12.67 9.53 25.49
C PHE A 139 11.88 9.39 26.79
N SER A 140 12.42 8.61 27.72
CA SER A 140 12.19 8.75 29.15
C SER A 140 13.50 9.14 29.83
N PHE A 141 13.45 9.86 30.94
CA PHE A 141 14.62 10.23 31.74
C PHE A 141 14.24 10.38 33.20
N ASP A 142 14.92 9.64 34.06
CA ASP A 142 14.79 9.80 35.53
C ASP A 142 15.89 10.73 36.03
N ALA A 143 15.50 11.93 36.42
CA ALA A 143 16.44 12.95 36.92
C ALA A 143 17.08 12.59 38.28
N ALA A 144 16.52 11.63 39.01
CA ALA A 144 17.08 11.17 40.31
C ALA A 144 18.15 10.10 40.12
N THR A 145 18.00 9.23 39.12
CA THR A 145 18.90 8.08 38.87
C THR A 145 19.82 8.28 37.69
N GLY A 146 19.45 9.17 36.76
CA GLY A 146 20.13 9.39 35.49
C GLY A 146 19.86 8.30 34.43
N GLU A 147 18.93 7.39 34.71
CA GLU A 147 18.51 6.35 33.78
C GLU A 147 17.67 6.98 32.66
N TRP A 148 17.86 6.49 31.46
CA TRP A 148 17.12 6.93 30.29
C TRP A 148 16.79 5.74 29.39
N ASP A 149 15.63 5.82 28.75
CA ASP A 149 15.21 4.91 27.70
C ASP A 149 14.75 5.75 26.49
N TYR A 150 14.85 5.15 25.32
CA TYR A 150 14.28 5.66 24.07
C TYR A 150 13.48 4.55 23.41
N ILE A 151 12.31 4.89 22.90
CA ILE A 151 11.47 3.98 22.12
C ILE A 151 11.20 4.61 20.77
N LEU A 152 11.63 3.94 19.70
CA LEU A 152 11.32 4.28 18.32
C LEU A 152 9.83 4.02 18.06
N ASP A 153 9.13 5.00 17.51
CA ASP A 153 7.73 4.88 17.13
C ASP A 153 7.63 4.54 15.64
N ASN A 154 7.47 3.27 15.34
CA ASN A 154 7.41 2.77 13.97
C ASN A 154 6.16 3.23 13.20
N GLU A 155 5.12 3.74 13.88
CA GLU A 155 3.90 4.23 13.22
C GLU A 155 3.97 5.71 12.85
N ARG A 156 5.02 6.43 13.26
CA ARG A 156 5.18 7.85 12.92
C ARG A 156 5.49 8.02 11.44
N ALA A 157 4.86 9.01 10.83
CA ALA A 157 5.10 9.36 9.42
C ALA A 157 6.58 9.70 9.13
N ALA A 158 7.31 10.22 10.12
CA ALA A 158 8.74 10.52 9.97
C ALA A 158 9.58 9.25 9.93
N THR A 159 9.25 8.24 10.72
CA THR A 159 9.90 6.93 10.74
C THR A 159 9.59 6.16 9.47
N GLN A 160 8.31 6.06 9.11
CA GLN A 160 7.83 5.41 7.89
C GLN A 160 8.37 6.03 6.57
N ALA A 161 8.93 7.23 6.63
CA ALA A 161 9.55 7.87 5.47
C ALA A 161 11.04 7.54 5.31
N LEU A 162 11.62 6.74 6.22
CA LEU A 162 13.02 6.34 6.13
C LEU A 162 13.19 5.19 5.13
N SER A 163 14.25 5.25 4.35
CA SER A 163 14.61 4.16 3.43
C SER A 163 15.59 3.20 4.09
N ALA A 164 15.68 1.98 3.56
CA ALA A 164 16.61 0.95 4.07
C ALA A 164 18.04 1.48 4.18
N GLY A 165 18.60 1.40 5.40
CA GLY A 165 19.96 1.87 5.70
C GLY A 165 20.12 3.39 5.81
N GLN A 166 19.03 4.17 5.71
CA GLN A 166 19.09 5.60 5.98
C GLN A 166 19.36 5.83 7.47
N ALA A 167 20.43 6.59 7.77
CA ALA A 167 20.82 6.91 9.13
C ALA A 167 20.30 8.31 9.51
N VAL A 168 19.61 8.40 10.63
CA VAL A 168 19.13 9.61 11.27
C VAL A 168 19.35 9.52 12.78
N SER A 169 19.05 10.56 13.55
CA SER A 169 19.16 10.50 15.01
C SER A 169 18.16 11.40 15.71
N ASP A 170 17.79 10.99 16.91
CA ASP A 170 17.09 11.80 17.89
C ASP A 170 18.03 12.19 19.04
N THR A 171 17.81 13.34 19.66
CA THR A 171 18.68 13.88 20.70
C THR A 171 17.88 14.42 21.86
N LEU A 172 18.23 13.99 23.08
CA LEU A 172 17.76 14.56 24.34
C LEU A 172 18.92 15.30 25.00
N THR A 173 18.71 16.57 25.35
CA THR A 173 19.67 17.34 26.19
C THR A 173 19.23 17.30 27.64
N VAL A 174 20.12 16.82 28.50
CA VAL A 174 19.94 16.82 29.97
C VAL A 174 20.91 17.82 30.58
N THR A 175 20.50 18.43 31.69
CA THR A 175 21.23 19.55 32.36
C THR A 175 21.45 19.21 33.82
N SER A 176 22.62 19.55 34.37
CA SER A 176 22.89 19.47 35.81
C SER A 176 21.91 20.34 36.62
N LEU A 177 21.71 20.02 37.91
CA LEU A 177 20.76 20.75 38.75
C LEU A 177 21.09 22.25 38.87
N ASP A 178 22.38 22.58 38.95
CA ASP A 178 22.91 23.94 39.01
C ASP A 178 22.88 24.65 37.66
N GLY A 179 22.67 23.93 36.54
CA GLY A 179 22.59 24.46 35.20
C GLY A 179 23.95 24.73 34.54
N THR A 180 25.07 24.34 35.15
CA THR A 180 26.41 24.62 34.64
C THR A 180 26.84 23.73 33.48
N VAL A 181 26.29 22.48 33.40
CA VAL A 181 26.68 21.48 32.38
C VAL A 181 25.47 20.90 31.70
N ASN A 182 25.58 20.77 30.38
CA ASN A 182 24.64 20.05 29.53
C ASN A 182 25.30 18.81 28.93
N HIS A 183 24.54 17.72 28.79
CA HIS A 183 24.94 16.51 28.10
C HIS A 183 23.88 16.10 27.08
N ALA A 184 24.32 15.76 25.86
CA ALA A 184 23.41 15.28 24.81
C ALA A 184 23.42 13.75 24.77
N ILE A 185 22.25 13.14 24.96
CA ILE A 185 21.99 11.73 24.67
C ILE A 185 21.56 11.69 23.21
N VAL A 186 22.35 11.06 22.36
CA VAL A 186 22.08 10.89 20.93
C VAL A 186 21.77 9.42 20.68
N VAL A 187 20.62 9.13 20.08
CA VAL A 187 20.24 7.79 19.64
C VAL A 187 20.28 7.75 18.13
N ASP A 188 21.09 6.86 17.58
CA ASP A 188 21.22 6.62 16.16
C ASP A 188 20.12 5.67 15.68
N ILE A 189 19.43 6.05 14.59
CA ILE A 189 18.28 5.36 14.05
C ILE A 189 18.63 4.91 12.63
N THR A 190 18.43 3.63 12.35
CA THR A 190 18.58 3.09 11.00
C THR A 190 17.22 2.77 10.41
N GLY A 191 16.88 3.39 9.29
CA GLY A 191 15.64 3.16 8.56
C GLY A 191 15.59 1.81 7.85
N ALA A 192 14.39 1.35 7.56
CA ALA A 192 14.09 0.16 6.79
C ALA A 192 13.16 0.50 5.62
N ASP A 193 13.07 -0.39 4.63
CA ASP A 193 12.05 -0.27 3.59
C ASP A 193 10.74 -0.87 4.09
N ASP A 194 9.70 -0.08 4.08
CA ASP A 194 8.36 -0.52 4.40
C ASP A 194 7.71 -1.26 3.24
N ALA A 195 6.78 -2.15 3.55
CA ALA A 195 5.91 -2.69 2.52
C ALA A 195 5.06 -1.54 1.93
N PRO A 196 4.89 -1.47 0.59
CA PRO A 196 3.99 -0.50 0.00
C PRO A 196 2.61 -0.61 0.65
N PRO A 197 1.89 0.53 0.82
CA PRO A 197 0.56 0.51 1.41
C PRO A 197 -0.32 -0.49 0.68
N ARG A 198 -0.92 -1.42 1.42
CA ARG A 198 -1.85 -2.39 0.84
C ARG A 198 -3.03 -1.67 0.20
N GLN A 199 -3.43 -2.15 -0.97
CA GLN A 199 -4.56 -1.64 -1.71
C GLN A 199 -5.74 -2.60 -1.58
N ALA A 200 -6.95 -2.06 -1.69
CA ALA A 200 -8.14 -2.88 -1.75
C ALA A 200 -8.22 -3.61 -3.10
N PRO A 201 -8.85 -4.80 -3.15
CA PRO A 201 -9.13 -5.45 -4.42
C PRO A 201 -9.90 -4.52 -5.35
N VAL A 202 -9.52 -4.50 -6.63
CA VAL A 202 -10.10 -3.57 -7.61
C VAL A 202 -11.29 -4.18 -8.34
N ASP A 203 -11.33 -5.50 -8.44
CA ASP A 203 -12.35 -6.22 -9.19
C ASP A 203 -12.62 -7.62 -8.60
N ILE A 204 -13.88 -8.12 -8.77
CA ILE A 204 -14.27 -9.50 -8.51
C ILE A 204 -14.86 -10.05 -9.80
N LYS A 205 -14.30 -11.13 -10.32
CA LYS A 205 -14.75 -11.77 -11.55
C LYS A 205 -15.44 -13.10 -11.26
N LEU A 206 -16.60 -13.31 -11.90
CA LEU A 206 -17.33 -14.56 -11.91
C LEU A 206 -17.14 -15.22 -13.28
N THR A 207 -16.55 -16.41 -13.31
CA THR A 207 -16.43 -17.22 -14.51
C THR A 207 -17.40 -18.39 -14.38
N PRO A 208 -18.55 -18.35 -15.07
CA PRO A 208 -19.53 -19.43 -15.01
C PRO A 208 -18.99 -20.70 -15.67
N VAL A 209 -19.43 -21.84 -15.16
CA VAL A 209 -19.24 -23.10 -15.84
C VAL A 209 -20.25 -23.15 -17.00
N ALA A 210 -19.76 -23.29 -18.23
CA ALA A 210 -20.61 -23.43 -19.38
C ALA A 210 -21.56 -24.64 -19.23
N PRO A 211 -22.82 -24.53 -19.60
CA PRO A 211 -23.74 -25.65 -19.57
C PRO A 211 -23.21 -26.78 -20.47
N THR A 212 -23.26 -28.02 -19.97
CA THR A 212 -22.90 -29.22 -20.74
C THR A 212 -24.04 -29.74 -21.62
N ASP A 213 -25.20 -29.14 -21.50
CA ASP A 213 -26.41 -29.49 -22.24
C ASP A 213 -26.84 -28.26 -23.05
N ASP A 214 -26.95 -28.40 -24.36
CA ASP A 214 -27.36 -27.36 -25.29
C ASP A 214 -28.80 -26.87 -25.02
N ALA A 215 -29.59 -27.61 -24.26
CA ALA A 215 -30.95 -27.22 -23.88
C ALA A 215 -31.22 -27.59 -22.40
N PRO A 216 -30.56 -26.93 -21.42
CA PRO A 216 -30.74 -27.28 -20.02
C PRO A 216 -32.18 -27.03 -19.59
N ASN A 217 -32.66 -27.93 -18.71
CA ASN A 217 -33.96 -27.75 -18.08
C ASN A 217 -33.85 -26.73 -16.95
N PHE A 218 -34.32 -25.51 -17.21
CA PHE A 218 -34.32 -24.44 -16.20
C PHE A 218 -35.29 -24.63 -15.03
N ASN A 219 -36.07 -25.70 -15.02
CA ASN A 219 -36.84 -26.11 -13.83
C ASN A 219 -35.91 -26.78 -12.82
N GLY A 220 -35.28 -26.00 -11.97
CA GLY A 220 -34.30 -26.46 -11.00
C GLY A 220 -32.86 -26.46 -11.54
N PHE A 221 -32.57 -25.68 -12.55
CA PHE A 221 -31.22 -25.46 -13.06
C PHE A 221 -30.26 -25.02 -11.94
N GLN A 222 -29.13 -25.68 -11.83
CA GLN A 222 -28.11 -25.38 -10.86
C GLN A 222 -26.97 -24.63 -11.55
N PHE A 223 -26.81 -23.37 -11.18
CA PHE A 223 -25.69 -22.55 -11.62
C PHE A 223 -24.44 -22.86 -10.79
N SER A 224 -23.28 -22.84 -11.42
CA SER A 224 -21.97 -22.87 -10.77
C SER A 224 -20.99 -21.98 -11.53
N GLY A 225 -20.16 -21.25 -10.80
CA GLY A 225 -19.11 -20.41 -11.39
C GLY A 225 -17.95 -20.18 -10.42
N SER A 226 -16.75 -20.03 -10.95
CA SER A 226 -15.57 -19.72 -10.14
C SER A 226 -15.43 -18.23 -9.91
N LEU A 227 -15.05 -17.84 -8.68
CA LEU A 227 -14.79 -16.48 -8.26
C LEU A 227 -13.28 -16.24 -8.21
N SER A 228 -12.86 -15.12 -8.73
CA SER A 228 -11.51 -14.59 -8.56
C SER A 228 -11.59 -13.11 -8.20
N ALA A 229 -10.51 -12.56 -7.62
CA ALA A 229 -10.40 -11.13 -7.38
C ALA A 229 -9.05 -10.64 -7.88
N THR A 230 -9.03 -9.45 -8.45
CA THR A 230 -7.82 -8.76 -8.88
C THR A 230 -7.37 -7.82 -7.80
N ASP A 231 -6.10 -7.96 -7.39
CA ASP A 231 -5.48 -7.16 -6.34
C ASP A 231 -4.10 -6.71 -6.82
N PRO A 232 -3.78 -5.41 -6.73
CA PRO A 232 -2.45 -4.90 -7.04
C PRO A 232 -1.33 -5.53 -6.20
N ASP A 233 -1.65 -6.00 -4.98
CA ASP A 233 -0.68 -6.52 -4.00
C ASP A 233 -0.61 -8.05 -4.00
N ALA A 234 -1.29 -8.73 -4.93
CA ALA A 234 -1.34 -10.19 -5.07
C ALA A 234 -1.79 -10.94 -3.79
N GLY A 235 -2.76 -10.40 -3.07
CA GLY A 235 -3.32 -10.99 -1.84
C GLY A 235 -4.18 -12.23 -2.09
N ALA A 236 -4.32 -13.07 -1.07
CA ALA A 236 -5.29 -14.16 -1.06
C ALA A 236 -6.64 -13.65 -0.54
N PHE A 237 -7.76 -14.24 -1.03
CA PHE A 237 -9.10 -13.79 -0.71
C PHE A 237 -9.97 -14.89 -0.13
N VAL A 238 -10.92 -14.46 0.71
CA VAL A 238 -12.10 -15.25 1.08
C VAL A 238 -13.31 -14.56 0.49
N PHE A 239 -14.16 -15.35 -0.20
CA PHE A 239 -15.41 -14.87 -0.77
C PHE A 239 -16.59 -15.19 0.14
N SER A 240 -17.52 -14.25 0.24
CA SER A 240 -18.77 -14.41 0.98
C SER A 240 -19.93 -13.72 0.25
N ILE A 241 -21.18 -14.11 0.56
CA ILE A 241 -22.36 -13.45 -0.01
C ILE A 241 -22.72 -12.26 0.90
N ALA A 242 -22.69 -11.06 0.34
CA ALA A 242 -23.12 -9.84 1.02
C ALA A 242 -24.65 -9.70 0.96
N SER A 243 -25.25 -9.98 -0.20
CA SER A 243 -26.70 -9.99 -0.39
C SER A 243 -27.13 -10.87 -1.58
N GLN A 244 -28.39 -11.26 -1.65
CA GLN A 244 -28.95 -12.01 -2.77
C GLN A 244 -30.45 -11.73 -2.91
N SER A 245 -30.97 -11.78 -4.14
CA SER A 245 -32.38 -11.50 -4.44
C SER A 245 -33.37 -12.49 -3.79
N HIS A 246 -32.92 -13.74 -3.56
CA HIS A 246 -33.71 -14.80 -2.94
C HIS A 246 -32.89 -15.45 -1.84
N ALA A 247 -33.34 -15.36 -0.61
CA ALA A 247 -32.61 -15.83 0.57
C ALA A 247 -32.25 -17.33 0.47
N GLY A 248 -30.94 -17.63 0.61
CA GLY A 248 -30.42 -18.99 0.58
C GLY A 248 -30.39 -19.65 -0.80
N LEU A 249 -30.65 -18.91 -1.88
CA LEU A 249 -30.60 -19.43 -3.24
C LEU A 249 -29.16 -19.69 -3.69
N PHE A 250 -28.25 -18.79 -3.34
CA PHE A 250 -26.83 -18.92 -3.64
C PHE A 250 -25.99 -19.27 -2.41
N SER A 251 -24.92 -20.00 -2.63
CA SER A 251 -23.93 -20.37 -1.62
C SER A 251 -22.53 -20.32 -2.22
N ILE A 252 -21.53 -20.05 -1.38
CA ILE A 252 -20.12 -20.08 -1.78
C ILE A 252 -19.43 -21.24 -1.05
N SER A 253 -18.67 -22.04 -1.80
CA SER A 253 -17.80 -23.10 -1.29
C SER A 253 -16.39 -22.92 -1.84
N GLY A 254 -15.44 -22.51 -0.97
CA GLY A 254 -14.13 -22.05 -1.43
C GLY A 254 -14.29 -20.83 -2.33
N ASN A 255 -13.80 -20.94 -3.56
CA ASN A 255 -13.93 -19.92 -4.57
C ASN A 255 -15.03 -20.21 -5.61
N THR A 256 -16.01 -21.02 -5.27
CA THR A 256 -17.09 -21.39 -6.19
C THR A 256 -18.42 -20.85 -5.69
N LEU A 257 -19.07 -20.05 -6.51
CA LEU A 257 -20.45 -19.61 -6.33
C LEU A 257 -21.36 -20.68 -6.93
N ASN A 258 -22.30 -21.20 -6.14
CA ASN A 258 -23.28 -22.19 -6.54
C ASN A 258 -24.69 -21.67 -6.28
N SER A 259 -25.65 -22.11 -7.08
CA SER A 259 -27.06 -21.87 -6.79
C SER A 259 -27.80 -23.15 -6.42
N GLY A 260 -28.91 -22.97 -5.70
CA GLY A 260 -30.01 -23.94 -5.71
C GLY A 260 -30.70 -24.00 -7.08
N GLY A 261 -31.84 -24.64 -7.16
CA GLY A 261 -32.60 -24.70 -8.41
C GLY A 261 -33.13 -23.34 -8.85
N LEU A 262 -32.60 -22.79 -9.95
CA LEU A 262 -33.12 -21.57 -10.59
C LEU A 262 -34.37 -21.90 -11.40
N ALA A 263 -35.34 -20.98 -11.39
CA ALA A 263 -36.54 -21.08 -12.21
C ALA A 263 -36.24 -20.66 -13.66
N GLN A 264 -36.97 -21.17 -14.63
CA GLN A 264 -36.94 -20.68 -15.99
C GLN A 264 -37.47 -19.25 -16.08
N ASN A 265 -36.96 -18.47 -17.05
CA ASN A 265 -37.37 -17.08 -17.28
C ASN A 265 -37.23 -16.21 -16.04
N GLY A 266 -36.21 -16.49 -15.22
CA GLY A 266 -35.94 -15.79 -13.96
C GLY A 266 -34.78 -14.83 -14.07
N THR A 267 -34.82 -13.80 -13.23
CA THR A 267 -33.68 -12.88 -13.01
C THR A 267 -33.28 -12.94 -11.54
N PHE A 268 -32.06 -13.25 -11.29
CA PHE A 268 -31.50 -13.49 -9.95
C PHE A 268 -30.25 -12.60 -9.77
N SER A 269 -30.13 -11.96 -8.63
CA SER A 269 -28.92 -11.20 -8.31
C SER A 269 -28.25 -11.72 -7.04
N VAL A 270 -26.92 -11.70 -7.02
CA VAL A 270 -26.09 -12.03 -5.87
C VAL A 270 -24.95 -11.04 -5.77
N THR A 271 -24.80 -10.40 -4.61
CA THR A 271 -23.64 -9.54 -4.32
C THR A 271 -22.62 -10.36 -3.56
N VAL A 272 -21.46 -10.52 -4.15
CA VAL A 272 -20.30 -11.21 -3.59
C VAL A 272 -19.38 -10.18 -2.96
N LYS A 273 -18.80 -10.53 -1.82
CA LYS A 273 -17.76 -9.77 -1.15
C LYS A 273 -16.48 -10.59 -1.13
N ALA A 274 -15.40 -10.01 -1.63
CA ALA A 274 -14.03 -10.49 -1.45
C ALA A 274 -13.39 -9.77 -0.27
N THR A 275 -12.83 -10.52 0.67
CA THR A 275 -12.08 -10.00 1.82
C THR A 275 -10.65 -10.52 1.73
N GLN A 276 -9.67 -9.62 1.72
CA GLN A 276 -8.26 -9.98 1.66
C GLN A 276 -7.81 -10.61 2.99
N ILE A 277 -7.03 -11.72 2.90
CA ILE A 277 -6.51 -12.45 4.07
C ILE A 277 -5.04 -12.08 4.29
N GLY A 278 -4.61 -12.01 5.57
CA GLY A 278 -3.19 -12.03 5.92
C GLY A 278 -2.66 -10.80 6.67
N ASP A 279 -3.53 -9.88 7.09
CA ASP A 279 -3.14 -8.87 8.07
C ASP A 279 -4.09 -8.89 9.27
N PRO A 280 -3.66 -9.41 10.44
CA PRO A 280 -4.48 -9.44 11.64
C PRO A 280 -4.61 -8.06 12.33
N THR A 281 -3.87 -7.04 11.89
CA THR A 281 -3.75 -5.74 12.59
C THR A 281 -4.34 -4.56 11.82
N GLY A 282 -4.58 -4.70 10.51
CA GLY A 282 -5.14 -3.65 9.64
C GLY A 282 -6.66 -3.77 9.42
N PRO A 283 -7.30 -2.73 8.87
CA PRO A 283 -8.68 -2.82 8.42
C PRO A 283 -8.78 -3.87 7.30
N ALA A 284 -9.83 -4.69 7.34
CA ALA A 284 -10.07 -5.65 6.27
C ALA A 284 -10.30 -4.92 4.94
N PHE A 285 -9.45 -5.20 3.94
CA PHE A 285 -9.66 -4.69 2.59
C PHE A 285 -10.75 -5.54 1.92
N GLU A 286 -11.83 -4.89 1.54
CA GLU A 286 -13.03 -5.53 1.01
C GLU A 286 -13.45 -4.88 -0.31
N LYS A 287 -13.89 -5.71 -1.25
CA LYS A 287 -14.57 -5.31 -2.48
C LYS A 287 -15.88 -6.07 -2.57
N THR A 288 -16.91 -5.43 -3.06
CA THR A 288 -18.19 -6.08 -3.39
C THR A 288 -18.48 -5.90 -4.87
N GLU A 289 -19.01 -6.96 -5.51
CA GLU A 289 -19.51 -6.94 -6.87
C GLU A 289 -20.87 -7.65 -6.92
N THR A 290 -21.77 -7.16 -7.80
CA THR A 290 -23.09 -7.75 -7.95
C THR A 290 -23.20 -8.40 -9.33
N PHE A 291 -23.47 -9.68 -9.34
CA PHE A 291 -23.71 -10.47 -10.54
C PHE A 291 -25.19 -10.72 -10.73
N THR A 292 -25.69 -10.56 -11.97
CA THR A 292 -27.05 -10.90 -12.33
C THR A 292 -27.04 -12.16 -13.19
N ILE A 293 -27.89 -13.12 -12.84
CA ILE A 293 -28.05 -14.37 -13.58
C ILE A 293 -29.46 -14.41 -14.16
N ILE A 294 -29.54 -14.47 -15.50
CA ILE A 294 -30.82 -14.48 -16.23
C ILE A 294 -30.94 -15.83 -16.93
N THR A 295 -32.00 -16.56 -16.63
CA THR A 295 -32.27 -17.87 -17.20
C THR A 295 -33.27 -17.79 -18.36
N GLY A 296 -33.06 -18.62 -19.37
CA GLY A 296 -33.95 -18.81 -20.49
C GLY A 296 -35.22 -19.58 -20.18
N ARG A 297 -35.98 -19.90 -21.23
CA ARG A 297 -37.15 -20.78 -21.17
C ARG A 297 -36.80 -22.16 -21.67
N ASN A 298 -37.54 -23.15 -21.19
CA ASN A 298 -37.47 -24.48 -21.75
C ASN A 298 -38.24 -24.57 -23.07
N GLY A 299 -37.76 -25.39 -24.03
CA GLY A 299 -38.41 -25.63 -25.32
C GLY A 299 -37.96 -24.61 -26.39
N ASN A 300 -38.61 -24.64 -27.56
CA ASN A 300 -38.23 -23.84 -28.74
C ASN A 300 -38.91 -22.47 -28.74
N ASN A 301 -38.76 -21.69 -27.68
CA ASN A 301 -39.30 -20.35 -27.59
C ASN A 301 -38.23 -19.33 -27.98
N GLU A 302 -38.56 -18.44 -28.90
CA GLU A 302 -37.69 -17.27 -29.18
C GLU A 302 -37.83 -16.26 -28.03
N ASP A 303 -36.72 -15.92 -27.41
CA ASP A 303 -36.66 -15.01 -26.27
C ASP A 303 -35.75 -13.82 -26.54
N THR A 304 -36.04 -12.69 -25.92
CA THR A 304 -35.10 -11.58 -25.83
C THR A 304 -34.63 -11.47 -24.39
N ARG A 305 -33.31 -11.55 -24.16
CA ARG A 305 -32.67 -11.42 -22.85
C ARG A 305 -31.82 -10.17 -22.84
N THR A 306 -32.00 -9.37 -21.80
CA THR A 306 -31.21 -8.13 -21.65
C THR A 306 -30.66 -8.06 -20.25
N GLY A 307 -29.35 -7.94 -20.15
CA GLY A 307 -28.61 -7.74 -18.90
C GLY A 307 -28.81 -6.35 -18.31
N VAL A 308 -27.94 -5.99 -17.40
CA VAL A 308 -27.85 -4.68 -16.78
C VAL A 308 -26.49 -4.02 -17.07
N SER A 309 -26.07 -3.01 -16.35
CA SER A 309 -24.78 -2.33 -16.55
C SER A 309 -23.63 -2.91 -15.73
N GLY A 310 -23.73 -4.12 -15.24
CA GLY A 310 -22.70 -4.85 -14.48
C GLY A 310 -22.52 -6.23 -15.06
N ASP A 311 -21.63 -7.02 -14.50
CA ASP A 311 -21.29 -8.37 -14.98
C ASP A 311 -22.48 -9.32 -14.85
N ASP A 312 -22.95 -9.81 -15.99
CA ASP A 312 -24.14 -10.64 -16.07
C ASP A 312 -23.86 -12.04 -16.63
N VAL A 313 -24.68 -13.00 -16.26
CA VAL A 313 -24.69 -14.34 -16.88
C VAL A 313 -26.07 -14.59 -17.46
N LEU A 314 -26.15 -14.67 -18.80
CA LEU A 314 -27.41 -14.79 -19.53
C LEU A 314 -27.48 -16.12 -20.30
N TYR A 315 -28.62 -16.79 -20.15
CA TYR A 315 -28.95 -18.03 -20.87
C TYR A 315 -30.18 -17.79 -21.76
N GLY A 316 -30.07 -18.08 -23.04
CA GLY A 316 -31.18 -18.05 -24.01
C GLY A 316 -32.15 -19.18 -23.76
N GLY A 317 -31.65 -20.37 -23.89
CA GLY A 317 -32.46 -21.60 -23.68
C GLY A 317 -32.65 -22.40 -24.93
N GLY A 318 -33.88 -22.58 -25.36
CA GLY A 318 -34.17 -23.26 -26.61
C GLY A 318 -35.04 -22.40 -27.49
N GLY A 319 -34.77 -22.38 -28.77
CA GLY A 319 -35.37 -21.49 -29.75
C GLY A 319 -34.34 -20.45 -30.21
N ASN A 320 -34.69 -19.60 -31.16
CA ASN A 320 -33.81 -18.61 -31.71
C ASN A 320 -33.88 -17.35 -30.83
N ASP A 321 -32.88 -17.17 -29.99
CA ASP A 321 -32.88 -16.13 -28.96
C ASP A 321 -32.07 -14.89 -29.37
N THR A 322 -32.38 -13.76 -28.75
CA THR A 322 -31.57 -12.53 -28.86
C THR A 322 -31.12 -12.11 -27.48
N ILE A 323 -29.80 -12.04 -27.29
CA ILE A 323 -29.18 -11.81 -25.98
C ILE A 323 -28.31 -10.56 -26.03
N TYR A 324 -28.57 -9.61 -25.11
CA TYR A 324 -27.83 -8.36 -24.95
C TYR A 324 -27.20 -8.33 -23.56
N GLY A 325 -25.86 -8.26 -23.44
CA GLY A 325 -25.14 -8.07 -22.18
C GLY A 325 -25.27 -6.64 -21.66
N LEU A 326 -25.15 -5.67 -22.53
CA LEU A 326 -25.10 -4.21 -22.36
C LEU A 326 -23.74 -3.71 -21.90
N GLY A 327 -23.43 -3.75 -20.64
CA GLY A 327 -22.15 -3.24 -20.14
C GLY A 327 -21.74 -3.93 -18.85
N GLY A 328 -20.48 -4.23 -18.73
CA GLY A 328 -19.85 -5.14 -17.78
C GLY A 328 -19.12 -6.25 -18.52
N ASP A 329 -18.44 -7.12 -17.80
CA ASP A 329 -17.80 -8.33 -18.35
C ASP A 329 -18.81 -9.49 -18.31
N ASP A 330 -19.58 -9.64 -19.38
CA ASP A 330 -20.74 -10.51 -19.45
C ASP A 330 -20.42 -11.93 -19.96
N SER A 331 -21.23 -12.92 -19.58
CA SER A 331 -21.19 -14.28 -20.11
C SER A 331 -22.55 -14.64 -20.71
N LEU A 332 -22.60 -14.78 -22.05
CA LEU A 332 -23.80 -15.04 -22.82
C LEU A 332 -23.76 -16.45 -23.41
N PHE A 333 -24.82 -17.22 -23.15
CA PHE A 333 -25.01 -18.59 -23.65
C PHE A 333 -26.32 -18.66 -24.44
N GLY A 334 -26.25 -18.80 -25.77
CA GLY A 334 -27.42 -18.99 -26.64
C GLY A 334 -28.11 -20.32 -26.39
N GLN A 335 -27.32 -21.38 -26.35
CA GLN A 335 -27.66 -22.79 -26.11
C GLN A 335 -28.21 -23.47 -27.36
N SER A 336 -29.50 -23.69 -27.57
CA SER A 336 -29.99 -24.37 -28.76
C SER A 336 -30.92 -23.52 -29.59
N GLY A 337 -30.65 -23.44 -30.86
CA GLY A 337 -31.35 -22.60 -31.83
C GLY A 337 -30.38 -21.70 -32.61
N ASP A 338 -30.87 -20.93 -33.56
CA ASP A 338 -30.07 -19.92 -34.27
C ASP A 338 -30.13 -18.60 -33.48
N ASP A 339 -29.14 -18.37 -32.64
CA ASP A 339 -29.13 -17.30 -31.63
C ASP A 339 -28.40 -16.03 -32.12
N THR A 340 -28.73 -14.89 -31.51
CA THR A 340 -28.04 -13.62 -31.75
C THR A 340 -27.50 -13.10 -30.42
N LEU A 341 -26.16 -12.99 -30.29
CA LEU A 341 -25.47 -12.61 -29.07
C LEU A 341 -24.76 -11.27 -29.26
N ASN A 342 -25.07 -10.29 -28.44
CA ASN A 342 -24.42 -8.98 -28.38
C ASN A 342 -23.93 -8.72 -26.96
N GLY A 343 -22.61 -8.87 -26.75
CA GLY A 343 -22.01 -8.63 -25.44
C GLY A 343 -22.10 -7.18 -24.98
N GLY A 344 -22.01 -6.22 -25.90
CA GLY A 344 -21.99 -4.80 -25.54
C GLY A 344 -20.61 -4.31 -25.12
N ALA A 345 -20.55 -3.46 -24.09
CA ALA A 345 -19.32 -2.89 -23.59
C ALA A 345 -18.73 -3.77 -22.48
N GLY A 346 -17.41 -4.02 -22.51
CA GLY A 346 -16.69 -4.89 -21.57
C GLY A 346 -16.01 -6.06 -22.28
N ASN A 347 -15.38 -6.95 -21.52
CA ASN A 347 -14.73 -8.14 -22.05
C ASN A 347 -15.67 -9.35 -21.88
N ASN A 348 -16.44 -9.61 -22.92
CA ASN A 348 -17.55 -10.57 -22.84
C ASN A 348 -17.14 -11.95 -23.32
N VAL A 349 -17.76 -12.98 -22.73
CA VAL A 349 -17.65 -14.37 -23.17
C VAL A 349 -18.96 -14.77 -23.85
N LEU A 350 -18.87 -15.13 -25.14
CA LEU A 350 -20.00 -15.45 -25.99
C LEU A 350 -19.92 -16.93 -26.42
N ASN A 351 -20.99 -17.68 -26.18
CA ASN A 351 -21.13 -19.06 -26.58
C ASN A 351 -22.48 -19.22 -27.26
N GLY A 352 -22.48 -19.49 -28.54
CA GLY A 352 -23.70 -19.67 -29.33
C GLY A 352 -24.43 -20.93 -28.98
N GLY A 353 -23.69 -22.05 -28.90
CA GLY A 353 -24.23 -23.36 -28.62
C GLY A 353 -24.52 -24.17 -29.91
N GLY A 354 -25.70 -24.69 -30.01
CA GLY A 354 -26.08 -25.49 -31.18
C GLY A 354 -27.05 -24.80 -32.08
N GLY A 355 -26.66 -24.56 -33.32
CA GLY A 355 -27.42 -23.83 -34.36
C GLY A 355 -26.51 -23.04 -35.29
N ASN A 356 -27.08 -22.03 -35.96
CA ASN A 356 -26.31 -21.07 -36.76
C ASN A 356 -26.37 -19.72 -36.06
N ASP A 357 -25.39 -19.45 -35.25
CA ASP A 357 -25.43 -18.33 -34.31
C ASP A 357 -24.86 -17.06 -34.95
N THR A 358 -25.25 -15.92 -34.41
CA THR A 358 -24.78 -14.60 -34.85
C THR A 358 -24.18 -13.84 -33.68
N PHE A 359 -22.88 -13.61 -33.76
CA PHE A 359 -22.13 -12.82 -32.78
C PHE A 359 -22.02 -11.38 -33.28
N VAL A 360 -22.57 -10.43 -32.51
CA VAL A 360 -22.68 -9.04 -32.90
C VAL A 360 -21.60 -8.21 -32.21
N PHE A 361 -20.82 -7.50 -33.03
CA PHE A 361 -19.72 -6.65 -32.59
C PHE A 361 -19.98 -5.19 -32.92
N GLN A 362 -19.68 -4.35 -31.95
CA GLN A 362 -19.62 -2.90 -32.08
C GLN A 362 -18.16 -2.44 -31.90
N LYS A 363 -17.74 -1.37 -32.56
CA LYS A 363 -16.42 -0.79 -32.35
C LYS A 363 -16.39 -0.02 -31.04
N LEU A 364 -16.11 -0.70 -29.96
CA LEU A 364 -15.96 -0.10 -28.65
C LEU A 364 -14.48 -0.10 -28.24
N SER A 365 -13.98 1.04 -27.78
CA SER A 365 -12.59 1.15 -27.32
C SER A 365 -12.40 0.41 -26.00
N GLY A 366 -11.36 -0.45 -25.94
CA GLY A 366 -10.98 -1.14 -24.73
C GLY A 366 -11.87 -2.33 -24.35
N THR A 367 -12.59 -2.90 -25.32
CA THR A 367 -13.42 -4.10 -25.13
C THR A 367 -12.93 -5.23 -26.02
N THR A 368 -12.91 -6.46 -25.47
CA THR A 368 -12.60 -7.68 -26.22
C THR A 368 -13.70 -8.70 -25.97
N ASN A 369 -14.28 -9.25 -27.04
CA ASN A 369 -15.25 -10.32 -26.93
C ASN A 369 -14.58 -11.66 -27.25
N HIS A 370 -14.79 -12.65 -26.40
CA HIS A 370 -14.31 -14.02 -26.54
C HIS A 370 -15.44 -14.91 -27.05
N VAL A 371 -15.35 -15.36 -28.30
CA VAL A 371 -16.30 -16.34 -28.86
C VAL A 371 -15.70 -17.73 -28.68
N THR A 372 -16.40 -18.57 -27.91
CA THR A 372 -15.82 -19.82 -27.41
C THR A 372 -16.14 -21.07 -28.27
N ASP A 373 -17.12 -20.96 -29.20
CA ASP A 373 -17.61 -22.12 -29.96
C ASP A 373 -17.90 -21.81 -31.46
N PHE A 374 -17.33 -20.76 -32.00
CA PHE A 374 -17.53 -20.34 -33.39
C PHE A 374 -17.32 -21.48 -34.40
N SER A 375 -18.28 -21.69 -35.26
CA SER A 375 -18.26 -22.71 -36.32
C SER A 375 -18.23 -22.09 -37.73
N ALA A 376 -17.05 -22.07 -38.32
CA ALA A 376 -16.83 -21.47 -39.64
C ALA A 376 -17.01 -22.49 -40.77
N GLY A 377 -17.50 -22.00 -41.94
CA GLY A 377 -17.31 -22.67 -43.23
C GLY A 377 -18.41 -23.58 -43.73
N ALA A 378 -18.43 -23.71 -45.07
CA ALA A 378 -19.50 -24.36 -45.85
C ALA A 378 -19.63 -25.88 -45.67
N ASN A 379 -18.75 -26.54 -44.92
CA ASN A 379 -18.77 -27.97 -44.70
C ASN A 379 -19.30 -28.39 -43.30
N ASN A 380 -19.63 -27.40 -42.45
CA ASN A 380 -20.19 -27.66 -41.12
C ASN A 380 -21.73 -27.78 -41.23
N THR A 381 -22.33 -28.52 -40.34
CA THR A 381 -23.78 -28.62 -40.17
C THR A 381 -24.40 -27.38 -39.55
N SER A 382 -23.57 -26.60 -38.89
CA SER A 382 -23.88 -25.27 -38.31
C SER A 382 -22.87 -24.29 -38.84
N VAL A 383 -23.29 -23.09 -39.23
CA VAL A 383 -22.45 -22.02 -39.75
C VAL A 383 -22.79 -20.74 -39.06
N ASP A 384 -21.90 -20.35 -38.14
CA ASP A 384 -22.06 -19.13 -37.39
C ASP A 384 -21.62 -17.90 -38.18
N LYS A 385 -22.03 -16.74 -37.69
CA LYS A 385 -21.73 -15.44 -38.30
C LYS A 385 -21.14 -14.46 -37.31
N LEU A 386 -20.14 -13.72 -37.77
CA LEU A 386 -19.63 -12.53 -37.13
C LEU A 386 -20.29 -11.31 -37.73
N GLN A 387 -21.13 -10.61 -37.02
CA GLN A 387 -21.86 -9.44 -37.46
C GLN A 387 -21.19 -8.17 -36.98
N PHE A 388 -20.94 -7.24 -37.92
CA PHE A 388 -20.32 -5.95 -37.63
C PHE A 388 -21.28 -4.82 -38.01
N ASP A 389 -21.54 -3.93 -37.00
CA ASP A 389 -22.36 -2.76 -37.18
C ASP A 389 -21.59 -1.71 -37.99
N VAL A 390 -22.08 -1.36 -39.19
CA VAL A 390 -21.50 -0.37 -40.11
C VAL A 390 -22.32 0.90 -40.08
N GLY A 391 -21.80 1.96 -39.54
CA GLY A 391 -22.51 3.23 -39.45
C GLY A 391 -21.67 4.32 -38.79
N SER A 392 -22.21 5.52 -38.64
CA SER A 392 -21.47 6.65 -38.07
C SER A 392 -21.07 6.36 -36.61
N GLY A 393 -19.77 6.24 -36.37
CA GLY A 393 -19.19 5.96 -35.05
C GLY A 393 -18.90 4.49 -34.77
N THR A 394 -19.15 3.60 -35.73
CA THR A 394 -18.88 2.17 -35.68
C THR A 394 -17.75 1.77 -36.66
N PHE A 395 -17.80 0.58 -37.25
CA PHE A 395 -16.81 0.16 -38.25
C PHE A 395 -17.02 0.93 -39.55
N GLU A 396 -16.00 1.61 -40.05
CA GLU A 396 -16.00 2.33 -41.33
C GLU A 396 -15.26 1.51 -42.36
N PHE A 397 -15.99 0.94 -43.34
CA PHE A 397 -15.44 0.23 -44.49
C PHE A 397 -15.35 1.16 -45.71
N ALA A 398 -14.93 0.66 -46.84
CA ALA A 398 -14.59 1.44 -48.04
C ALA A 398 -15.52 2.62 -48.35
N VAL A 399 -14.95 3.78 -48.69
CA VAL A 399 -15.68 5.00 -49.00
C VAL A 399 -16.64 4.76 -50.19
N GLY A 400 -17.93 4.88 -49.93
CA GLY A 400 -19.00 4.75 -50.90
C GLY A 400 -19.69 3.38 -50.91
N ASN A 401 -19.29 2.47 -50.06
CA ASN A 401 -19.87 1.12 -49.97
C ASN A 401 -20.41 0.84 -48.56
N ASN A 402 -21.29 1.69 -48.06
CA ASN A 402 -22.08 1.38 -46.84
C ASN A 402 -23.18 0.34 -47.18
N ASN A 403 -22.79 -0.73 -47.89
CA ASN A 403 -23.72 -1.81 -48.14
C ASN A 403 -23.53 -2.93 -47.12
N THR A 404 -24.53 -3.73 -46.94
CA THR A 404 -24.59 -4.87 -46.03
C THR A 404 -23.94 -6.13 -46.61
N ALA A 405 -23.06 -6.00 -47.64
CA ALA A 405 -22.40 -7.12 -48.29
C ALA A 405 -20.87 -7.00 -48.18
N VAL A 406 -20.20 -8.12 -47.89
CA VAL A 406 -18.74 -8.21 -47.97
C VAL A 406 -18.30 -8.33 -49.42
N ASP A 407 -17.98 -7.20 -50.05
CA ASP A 407 -17.57 -7.18 -51.44
C ASP A 407 -16.09 -7.53 -51.68
N GLY A 408 -15.26 -7.31 -50.66
CA GLY A 408 -13.81 -7.40 -50.71
C GLY A 408 -13.18 -8.53 -49.89
N PHE A 409 -13.75 -9.75 -49.90
CA PHE A 409 -13.16 -10.88 -49.17
C PHE A 409 -11.86 -11.38 -49.84
N LYS A 410 -10.78 -11.50 -49.06
CA LYS A 410 -9.50 -12.08 -49.45
C LYS A 410 -8.99 -13.05 -48.43
N SER A 411 -8.59 -14.24 -48.85
CA SER A 411 -7.97 -15.25 -48.00
C SER A 411 -6.68 -15.76 -48.63
N GLY A 412 -5.66 -15.96 -47.85
CA GLY A 412 -4.37 -16.49 -48.29
C GLY A 412 -3.14 -15.78 -47.77
N SER A 413 -2.12 -15.62 -48.65
CA SER A 413 -0.87 -14.96 -48.28
C SER A 413 -0.96 -13.43 -48.33
N ASN A 414 0.04 -12.75 -47.74
CA ASN A 414 0.14 -11.29 -47.74
C ASN A 414 -0.03 -10.66 -49.10
N GLY A 415 0.50 -11.27 -50.19
CA GLY A 415 0.36 -10.77 -51.56
C GLY A 415 -1.08 -10.86 -52.07
N THR A 416 -1.87 -11.82 -51.62
CA THR A 416 -3.27 -11.99 -51.98
C THR A 416 -4.17 -11.01 -51.23
N ILE A 417 -3.96 -10.83 -49.92
CA ILE A 417 -4.80 -9.98 -49.09
C ILE A 417 -4.47 -8.49 -49.21
N ASN A 418 -3.22 -8.14 -49.53
CA ASN A 418 -2.82 -6.73 -49.76
C ASN A 418 -3.29 -6.25 -51.15
N ALA A 419 -4.58 -6.07 -51.33
CA ALA A 419 -5.20 -5.65 -52.57
C ALA A 419 -6.20 -4.50 -52.34
N THR A 420 -6.31 -3.61 -53.34
CA THR A 420 -7.31 -2.53 -53.30
C THR A 420 -8.73 -3.11 -53.23
N GLY A 421 -9.56 -2.53 -52.37
CA GLY A 421 -10.94 -2.97 -52.13
C GLY A 421 -11.06 -4.19 -51.22
N THR A 422 -10.01 -4.57 -50.48
CA THR A 422 -10.13 -5.57 -49.44
C THR A 422 -10.87 -4.98 -48.23
N GLU A 423 -11.97 -5.58 -47.83
CA GLU A 423 -12.78 -5.23 -46.67
C GLU A 423 -12.60 -6.28 -45.56
N LEU A 424 -12.25 -7.49 -45.94
CA LEU A 424 -12.02 -8.61 -45.04
C LEU A 424 -10.84 -9.45 -45.55
N ALA A 425 -9.85 -9.60 -44.71
CA ALA A 425 -8.62 -10.34 -44.97
C ALA A 425 -8.45 -11.49 -43.98
N VAL A 426 -8.40 -12.73 -44.48
CA VAL A 426 -8.09 -13.92 -43.67
C VAL A 426 -6.70 -14.44 -44.07
N LYS A 427 -5.73 -14.31 -43.15
CA LYS A 427 -4.34 -14.72 -43.39
C LYS A 427 -4.13 -16.18 -42.99
N THR A 428 -3.86 -17.03 -44.00
CA THR A 428 -3.71 -18.47 -43.79
C THR A 428 -2.28 -18.99 -43.93
N ASP A 429 -1.31 -18.16 -44.33
CA ASP A 429 0.06 -18.57 -44.65
C ASP A 429 1.08 -18.39 -43.50
N ALA A 430 0.81 -17.52 -42.55
CA ALA A 430 1.69 -17.28 -41.42
C ALA A 430 0.92 -16.80 -40.17
N ASP A 431 1.48 -17.08 -39.01
CA ASP A 431 0.95 -16.63 -37.74
C ASP A 431 1.41 -15.20 -37.43
N VAL A 432 0.72 -14.53 -36.54
CA VAL A 432 1.12 -13.24 -35.95
C VAL A 432 1.27 -13.39 -34.45
N SER A 433 1.94 -12.43 -33.82
CA SER A 433 2.01 -12.29 -32.35
C SER A 433 1.46 -10.92 -31.99
N ASN A 434 1.17 -10.68 -30.71
CA ASN A 434 0.78 -9.36 -30.22
C ASN A 434 1.80 -8.27 -30.60
N ALA A 435 3.09 -8.63 -30.62
CA ALA A 435 4.16 -7.72 -31.03
C ALA A 435 4.19 -7.44 -32.53
N THR A 436 3.66 -8.34 -33.39
CA THR A 436 3.77 -8.25 -34.87
C THR A 436 2.47 -7.96 -35.58
N VAL A 437 1.32 -8.08 -34.91
CA VAL A 437 0.00 -7.89 -35.56
C VAL A 437 -0.12 -6.50 -36.21
N GLN A 438 0.22 -5.44 -35.50
CA GLN A 438 0.17 -4.07 -36.03
C GLN A 438 1.07 -3.91 -37.25
N SER A 439 2.34 -4.31 -37.15
CA SER A 439 3.28 -4.20 -38.25
C SER A 439 2.90 -5.08 -39.45
N THR A 440 2.19 -6.17 -39.23
CA THR A 440 1.65 -7.01 -40.30
C THR A 440 0.53 -6.29 -41.05
N ILE A 441 -0.39 -5.65 -40.30
CA ILE A 441 -1.49 -4.85 -40.89
C ILE A 441 -0.93 -3.63 -41.63
N ASP A 442 -0.02 -2.87 -41.02
CA ASP A 442 0.65 -1.71 -41.63
C ASP A 442 1.38 -2.07 -42.93
N GLY A 443 1.77 -3.33 -43.11
CA GLY A 443 2.38 -3.85 -44.35
C GLY A 443 1.41 -3.99 -45.51
N TYR A 444 0.10 -3.82 -45.31
CA TYR A 444 -0.92 -3.92 -46.37
C TYR A 444 -1.22 -2.56 -46.99
N GLY A 445 -0.20 -1.91 -47.55
CA GLY A 445 -0.25 -0.55 -48.07
C GLY A 445 -1.23 -0.33 -49.23
N ASN A 446 -1.85 -1.37 -49.81
CA ASN A 446 -2.92 -1.26 -50.84
C ASN A 446 -4.33 -1.23 -50.20
N ILE A 447 -4.48 -1.46 -48.92
CA ILE A 447 -5.74 -1.38 -48.16
C ILE A 447 -5.81 0.02 -47.56
N THR A 448 -6.44 0.94 -48.26
CA THR A 448 -6.50 2.38 -47.88
C THR A 448 -7.81 2.77 -47.21
N THR A 449 -8.65 1.81 -46.91
CA THR A 449 -9.96 1.98 -46.27
C THR A 449 -10.07 1.03 -45.08
N GLY A 450 -11.11 1.15 -44.27
CA GLY A 450 -11.35 0.25 -43.17
C GLY A 450 -11.45 -1.20 -43.64
N ALA A 451 -10.84 -2.10 -42.85
CA ALA A 451 -10.89 -3.54 -43.13
C ALA A 451 -10.78 -4.35 -41.83
N LEU A 452 -11.38 -5.55 -41.87
CA LEU A 452 -11.21 -6.58 -40.88
C LEU A 452 -10.09 -7.53 -41.26
N PHE A 453 -9.34 -7.98 -40.25
CA PHE A 453 -8.24 -8.93 -40.41
C PHE A 453 -8.43 -10.09 -39.44
N VAL A 454 -8.44 -11.31 -39.97
CA VAL A 454 -8.51 -12.54 -39.19
C VAL A 454 -7.15 -13.22 -39.24
N PHE A 455 -6.51 -13.33 -38.10
CA PHE A 455 -5.19 -13.93 -37.92
C PHE A 455 -5.22 -15.02 -36.86
N TYR A 456 -4.39 -16.05 -37.05
CA TYR A 456 -4.00 -16.87 -35.90
C TYR A 456 -2.93 -16.12 -35.09
N ASN A 457 -3.21 -15.84 -33.82
CA ASN A 457 -2.29 -15.12 -32.95
C ASN A 457 -1.61 -16.12 -32.00
N THR A 458 -0.27 -16.16 -32.04
CA THR A 458 0.53 -17.13 -31.27
C THR A 458 0.55 -16.85 -29.79
N ASP A 459 0.41 -15.60 -29.37
CA ASP A 459 0.41 -15.22 -27.97
C ASP A 459 -0.96 -15.54 -27.33
N LEU A 460 -2.03 -15.46 -28.09
CA LEU A 460 -3.38 -15.85 -27.67
C LEU A 460 -3.60 -17.38 -27.80
N GLY A 461 -2.94 -18.03 -28.76
CA GLY A 461 -3.09 -19.46 -29.04
C GLY A 461 -4.30 -19.82 -29.89
N HIS A 462 -5.02 -18.83 -30.46
CA HIS A 462 -6.22 -19.00 -31.27
C HIS A 462 -6.34 -17.88 -32.33
N ALA A 463 -7.41 -17.93 -33.11
CA ALA A 463 -7.70 -16.88 -34.10
C ALA A 463 -8.27 -15.63 -33.43
N ALA A 464 -7.93 -14.48 -33.99
CA ALA A 464 -8.43 -13.20 -33.54
C ALA A 464 -8.80 -12.28 -34.71
N VAL A 465 -9.81 -11.46 -34.49
CA VAL A 465 -10.33 -10.49 -35.47
C VAL A 465 -9.89 -9.10 -35.07
N TYR A 466 -9.22 -8.43 -36.00
CA TYR A 466 -8.75 -7.07 -35.85
C TYR A 466 -9.44 -6.16 -36.87
N TYR A 467 -9.66 -4.92 -36.48
CA TYR A 467 -10.11 -3.87 -37.40
C TYR A 467 -9.07 -2.77 -37.49
N ASP A 468 -8.85 -2.28 -38.72
CA ASP A 468 -8.06 -1.08 -38.96
C ASP A 468 -8.79 -0.17 -39.94
N ALA A 469 -8.92 1.11 -39.61
CA ALA A 469 -9.62 2.10 -40.44
C ALA A 469 -8.85 2.44 -41.74
N ASN A 470 -7.53 2.22 -41.75
CA ASN A 470 -6.69 2.41 -42.94
C ASN A 470 -5.33 1.71 -42.76
N ALA A 471 -5.21 0.48 -43.17
CA ALA A 471 -4.00 -0.34 -43.03
C ALA A 471 -2.77 0.20 -43.80
N SER A 472 -2.96 1.20 -44.70
CA SER A 472 -1.85 1.89 -45.37
C SER A 472 -1.18 2.97 -44.50
N VAL A 473 -1.72 3.26 -43.33
CA VAL A 473 -1.21 4.25 -42.38
C VAL A 473 -0.79 3.50 -41.11
N ALA A 474 0.44 3.72 -40.68
CA ALA A 474 0.97 3.02 -39.51
C ALA A 474 0.16 3.27 -38.23
N GLY A 475 -0.19 2.21 -37.53
CA GLY A 475 -0.99 2.22 -36.32
C GLY A 475 -2.50 2.21 -36.59
N GLY A 476 -3.28 1.92 -35.57
CA GLY A 476 -4.74 2.00 -35.61
C GLY A 476 -5.46 0.66 -35.57
N ALA A 477 -4.76 -0.46 -35.62
CA ALA A 477 -5.38 -1.77 -35.48
C ALA A 477 -5.95 -1.99 -34.09
N VAL A 478 -7.21 -2.41 -34.02
CA VAL A 478 -7.95 -2.68 -32.81
C VAL A 478 -8.38 -4.13 -32.80
N LEU A 479 -8.14 -4.85 -31.68
CA LEU A 479 -8.68 -6.18 -31.46
C LEU A 479 -10.20 -6.06 -31.21
N VAL A 480 -10.99 -6.82 -31.97
CA VAL A 480 -12.46 -6.77 -31.90
C VAL A 480 -13.02 -8.02 -31.24
N ALA A 481 -12.48 -9.19 -31.62
CA ALA A 481 -12.92 -10.47 -31.08
C ALA A 481 -11.78 -11.48 -31.04
N GLU A 482 -11.83 -12.36 -30.05
CA GLU A 482 -11.05 -13.59 -29.98
C GLU A 482 -11.96 -14.78 -30.31
N LEU A 483 -11.49 -15.71 -31.14
CA LEU A 483 -12.20 -16.92 -31.52
C LEU A 483 -11.49 -18.11 -30.86
N ASP A 484 -11.80 -18.32 -29.58
CA ASP A 484 -11.01 -19.15 -28.66
C ASP A 484 -10.92 -20.63 -29.09
N ASN A 485 -11.91 -21.10 -29.81
CA ASN A 485 -11.95 -22.48 -30.31
C ASN A 485 -11.32 -22.67 -31.69
N ILE A 486 -10.95 -21.58 -32.39
CA ILE A 486 -10.31 -21.66 -33.72
C ILE A 486 -8.82 -21.92 -33.57
N THR A 487 -8.48 -23.16 -33.34
CA THR A 487 -7.12 -23.67 -33.19
C THR A 487 -6.99 -24.99 -33.99
N PRO A 488 -5.90 -25.27 -34.64
CA PRO A 488 -4.73 -24.45 -34.98
C PRO A 488 -4.99 -23.56 -36.22
N ARG A 489 -3.94 -22.80 -36.69
CA ARG A 489 -4.03 -21.88 -37.85
C ARG A 489 -4.71 -22.44 -39.08
N ASN A 490 -4.55 -23.72 -39.40
CA ASN A 490 -5.16 -24.33 -40.57
C ASN A 490 -6.71 -24.30 -40.56
N ALA A 491 -7.32 -24.09 -39.38
CA ALA A 491 -8.76 -23.87 -39.27
C ALA A 491 -9.20 -22.56 -39.95
N LEU A 492 -8.31 -21.56 -40.09
CA LEU A 492 -8.60 -20.33 -40.86
C LEU A 492 -8.95 -20.58 -42.32
N GLY A 493 -8.54 -21.69 -42.90
CA GLY A 493 -8.87 -22.08 -44.27
C GLY A 493 -10.35 -22.40 -44.50
N SER A 494 -11.13 -22.60 -43.45
CA SER A 494 -12.59 -22.82 -43.55
C SER A 494 -13.39 -21.53 -43.63
N PHE A 495 -12.81 -20.38 -43.26
CA PHE A 495 -13.50 -19.09 -43.37
C PHE A 495 -13.85 -18.74 -44.83
N ASN A 496 -15.04 -18.20 -44.97
CA ASN A 496 -15.53 -17.66 -46.25
C ASN A 496 -16.36 -16.38 -46.03
N PHE A 497 -16.77 -15.72 -47.10
CA PHE A 497 -17.51 -14.45 -46.96
C PHE A 497 -18.86 -14.59 -46.26
N GLY A 498 -19.46 -15.81 -46.24
CA GLY A 498 -20.74 -16.08 -45.61
C GLY A 498 -20.69 -16.14 -44.08
N ASP A 499 -19.47 -16.24 -43.49
CA ASP A 499 -19.23 -16.22 -42.06
C ASP A 499 -19.24 -14.79 -41.49
N PHE A 500 -19.39 -13.78 -42.37
CA PHE A 500 -19.30 -12.37 -41.99
C PHE A 500 -20.54 -11.61 -42.48
N LEU A 501 -21.08 -10.76 -41.65
CA LEU A 501 -22.25 -9.94 -41.95
C LEU A 501 -21.97 -8.47 -41.59
N PHE A 502 -22.19 -7.58 -42.52
CA PHE A 502 -22.14 -6.15 -42.30
C PHE A 502 -23.57 -5.56 -42.31
N VAL A 503 -23.96 -4.84 -41.27
CA VAL A 503 -25.32 -4.30 -41.06
C VAL A 503 -25.31 -2.82 -40.72
#